data_cdb4ac710b55165c668089ce90b3db9a
#
_entry.id   cdb4ac710b55165c668089ce90b3db9a
#
_cell.length_a   1.000
_cell.length_b   1.000
_cell.length_c   1.000
_cell.angle_alpha   90.00
_cell.angle_beta   90.00
_cell.angle_gamma   90.00
#
_symmetry.space_group_name_H-M   'P 1'
#
loop_
_entity.id
_entity.type
_entity.pdbx_description
1 polymer ?
#
loop_
_entity_poly.entity_id
_entity_poly.type
_entity_poly.pdbx_seq_one_letter_code
_entity_poly.pdbx_strand_id
1 'polypeptide(L)'
;VKGALTGWRRNLAVLWLGTFIAGMGFSEVMPFLSLYVGQMGDFSKNELTMYSGITYAVTFFVVAVVSPLWGKLADQRGRKIMLLRSSLGMAFVIGAMGFVHNIWILILLRFLQGLCGGYIPNASALIATETPKESSGTAIGILTTGYVSGNLIGPILGGVLAQVFSIRLTFIITGILLLIVFVLSLTLVHESFKPSDAPIAKRDGSLLSQFKNPTLIITLLVSTMIIQMGNNSITPIISLYVKELMHNVGPITVVAGIIAALPGISTLLSAPRLGRLGDHRGG
;
A
#
# COMPACT_ATOMS: atom_id res chain seq x y z
N VAL A 1 -3.44 26.90 28.51
CA VAL A 1 -4.44 26.52 27.49
C VAL A 1 -3.76 25.58 26.51
N LYS A 2 -3.98 24.28 26.63
CA LYS A 2 -3.46 23.27 25.71
C LYS A 2 -4.17 23.48 24.36
N GLY A 3 -3.42 23.94 23.35
CA GLY A 3 -3.95 24.22 22.03
C GLY A 3 -4.57 22.98 21.41
N ALA A 4 -5.89 23.00 21.18
CA ALA A 4 -6.52 22.06 20.29
C ALA A 4 -5.80 22.11 18.94
N LEU A 5 -5.35 20.96 18.44
CA LEU A 5 -4.73 20.88 17.13
C LEU A 5 -5.67 21.53 16.11
N THR A 6 -5.17 22.44 15.28
CA THR A 6 -5.94 23.02 14.17
C THR A 6 -6.51 21.87 13.31
N GLY A 7 -7.67 22.06 12.70
CA GLY A 7 -8.40 20.95 12.03
C GLY A 7 -7.53 20.12 11.08
N TRP A 8 -6.68 20.76 10.25
CA TRP A 8 -5.77 20.06 9.34
C TRP A 8 -4.65 19.29 10.05
N ARG A 9 -4.12 19.79 11.20
CA ARG A 9 -3.08 19.08 11.97
C ARG A 9 -3.63 17.82 12.63
N ARG A 10 -4.89 17.85 13.06
CA ARG A 10 -5.57 16.65 13.57
C ARG A 10 -5.79 15.66 12.45
N ASN A 11 -6.27 16.11 11.29
CA ASN A 11 -6.37 15.26 10.10
C ASN A 11 -5.03 14.61 9.75
N LEU A 12 -3.95 15.40 9.75
CA LEU A 12 -2.60 14.90 9.47
C LEU A 12 -2.17 13.81 10.45
N ALA A 13 -2.37 13.98 11.76
CA ALA A 13 -2.00 13.00 12.77
C ALA A 13 -2.78 11.68 12.60
N VAL A 14 -4.10 11.76 12.39
CA VAL A 14 -4.96 10.58 12.18
C VAL A 14 -4.61 9.88 10.87
N LEU A 15 -4.43 10.64 9.79
CA LEU A 15 -4.10 10.08 8.48
C LEU A 15 -2.67 9.56 8.41
N TRP A 16 -1.74 10.13 9.18
CA TRP A 16 -0.39 9.59 9.33
C TRP A 16 -0.44 8.18 9.96
N LEU A 17 -1.16 8.02 11.07
CA LEU A 17 -1.36 6.72 11.68
C LEU A 17 -2.09 5.75 10.73
N GLY A 18 -3.10 6.26 10.02
CA GLY A 18 -3.85 5.47 9.04
C GLY A 18 -2.97 5.00 7.87
N THR A 19 -2.12 5.86 7.31
CA THR A 19 -1.20 5.49 6.23
C THR A 19 -0.08 4.57 6.72
N PHE A 20 0.38 4.73 7.97
CA PHE A 20 1.32 3.81 8.61
C PHE A 20 0.73 2.40 8.72
N ILE A 21 -0.48 2.25 9.29
CA ILE A 21 -1.15 0.95 9.44
C ILE A 21 -1.53 0.37 8.07
N ALA A 22 -2.01 1.19 7.13
CA ALA A 22 -2.32 0.72 5.78
C ALA A 22 -1.06 0.25 5.02
N GLY A 23 0.06 0.98 5.15
CA GLY A 23 1.35 0.59 4.59
C GLY A 23 1.89 -0.69 5.20
N MET A 24 1.81 -0.80 6.53
CA MET A 24 2.18 -2.01 7.26
C MET A 24 1.34 -3.20 6.82
N GLY A 25 0.01 -3.09 6.83
CA GLY A 25 -0.90 -4.16 6.44
C GLY A 25 -0.79 -4.57 4.98
N PHE A 26 -0.33 -3.66 4.12
CA PHE A 26 -0.05 -3.98 2.72
C PHE A 26 1.24 -4.79 2.56
N SER A 27 2.28 -4.48 3.35
CA SER A 27 3.62 -5.05 3.19
C SER A 27 3.89 -6.26 4.09
N GLU A 28 3.22 -6.39 5.23
CA GLU A 28 3.53 -7.42 6.25
C GLU A 28 3.32 -8.85 5.78
N VAL A 29 2.31 -9.08 4.95
CA VAL A 29 1.94 -10.44 4.51
C VAL A 29 2.58 -10.81 3.17
N MET A 30 3.02 -9.81 2.38
CA MET A 30 3.53 -10.03 1.04
C MET A 30 4.68 -11.06 0.96
N PRO A 31 5.70 -11.00 1.85
CA PRO A 31 6.78 -11.97 1.83
C PRO A 31 6.36 -13.41 2.20
N PHE A 32 5.25 -13.55 2.94
CA PHE A 32 4.81 -14.86 3.46
C PHE A 32 3.65 -15.45 2.68
N LEU A 33 3.19 -14.76 1.63
CA LEU A 33 2.03 -15.14 0.86
C LEU A 33 2.18 -16.56 0.27
N SER A 34 3.36 -16.90 -0.23
CA SER A 34 3.63 -18.22 -0.78
C SER A 34 3.65 -19.33 0.28
N LEU A 35 4.11 -19.04 1.50
CA LEU A 35 3.99 -19.98 2.62
C LEU A 35 2.54 -20.19 3.01
N TYR A 36 1.72 -19.13 2.93
CA TYR A 36 0.29 -19.21 3.21
C TYR A 36 -0.45 -20.01 2.15
N VAL A 37 -0.15 -19.80 0.86
CA VAL A 37 -0.67 -20.60 -0.25
C VAL A 37 -0.32 -22.08 -0.07
N GLY A 38 0.90 -22.39 0.33
CA GLY A 38 1.35 -23.75 0.61
C GLY A 38 0.66 -24.46 1.77
N GLN A 39 -0.09 -23.73 2.63
CA GLN A 39 -0.92 -24.32 3.69
C GLN A 39 -2.33 -24.72 3.19
N MET A 40 -2.69 -24.40 1.94
CA MET A 40 -4.02 -24.60 1.38
C MET A 40 -4.16 -25.86 0.52
N GLY A 41 -3.06 -26.58 0.28
CA GLY A 41 -3.07 -27.83 -0.49
C GLY A 41 -1.66 -28.36 -0.75
N ASP A 42 -1.60 -29.59 -1.23
CA ASP A 42 -0.38 -30.24 -1.67
C ASP A 42 -0.05 -29.82 -3.11
N PHE A 43 0.70 -28.73 -3.25
CA PHE A 43 1.11 -28.18 -4.53
C PHE A 43 2.53 -28.59 -4.88
N SER A 44 2.78 -28.94 -6.13
CA SER A 44 4.14 -29.02 -6.67
C SER A 44 4.85 -27.68 -6.57
N LYS A 45 6.18 -27.64 -6.61
CA LYS A 45 6.99 -26.42 -6.54
C LYS A 45 6.55 -25.40 -7.62
N ASN A 46 6.24 -25.87 -8.82
CA ASN A 46 5.79 -25.01 -9.94
C ASN A 46 4.39 -24.43 -9.69
N GLU A 47 3.45 -25.26 -9.26
CA GLU A 47 2.09 -24.79 -8.93
C GLU A 47 2.09 -23.79 -7.78
N LEU A 48 2.86 -24.05 -6.73
CA LEU A 48 2.99 -23.15 -5.59
C LEU A 48 3.52 -21.78 -6.01
N THR A 49 4.55 -21.75 -6.86
CA THR A 49 5.11 -20.50 -7.41
C THR A 49 4.10 -19.77 -8.28
N MET A 50 3.39 -20.52 -9.16
CA MET A 50 2.39 -19.95 -10.04
C MET A 50 1.20 -19.36 -9.24
N TYR A 51 0.61 -20.10 -8.30
CA TYR A 51 -0.50 -19.61 -7.49
C TYR A 51 -0.09 -18.44 -6.60
N SER A 52 1.13 -18.45 -6.06
CA SER A 52 1.66 -17.32 -5.31
C SER A 52 1.78 -16.06 -6.17
N GLY A 53 2.29 -16.20 -7.39
CA GLY A 53 2.39 -15.11 -8.36
C GLY A 53 1.01 -14.57 -8.77
N ILE A 54 0.04 -15.44 -9.07
CA ILE A 54 -1.34 -15.04 -9.40
C ILE A 54 -1.98 -14.30 -8.23
N THR A 55 -1.88 -14.85 -7.01
CA THR A 55 -2.46 -14.28 -5.80
C THR A 55 -1.86 -12.91 -5.48
N TYR A 56 -0.58 -12.71 -5.80
CA TYR A 56 0.10 -11.41 -5.69
C TYR A 56 -0.38 -10.44 -6.78
N ALA A 57 -0.35 -10.86 -8.03
CA ALA A 57 -0.58 -10.01 -9.19
C ALA A 57 -2.04 -9.52 -9.30
N VAL A 58 -3.02 -10.35 -8.93
CA VAL A 58 -4.44 -10.01 -9.08
C VAL A 58 -4.82 -8.73 -8.34
N THR A 59 -4.28 -8.51 -7.14
CA THR A 59 -4.55 -7.30 -6.36
C THR A 59 -4.09 -6.04 -7.08
N PHE A 60 -2.86 -6.04 -7.59
CA PHE A 60 -2.29 -4.88 -8.30
C PHE A 60 -2.97 -4.63 -9.64
N PHE A 61 -3.30 -5.71 -10.36
CA PHE A 61 -4.04 -5.60 -11.61
C PHE A 61 -5.40 -4.93 -11.40
N VAL A 62 -6.15 -5.38 -10.39
CA VAL A 62 -7.45 -4.80 -10.06
C VAL A 62 -7.31 -3.33 -9.63
N VAL A 63 -6.33 -3.00 -8.76
CA VAL A 63 -6.04 -1.61 -8.38
C VAL A 63 -5.80 -0.75 -9.62
N ALA A 64 -4.99 -1.21 -10.56
CA ALA A 64 -4.68 -0.46 -11.78
C ALA A 64 -5.94 -0.17 -12.62
N VAL A 65 -6.82 -1.16 -12.77
CA VAL A 65 -8.06 -1.03 -13.56
C VAL A 65 -9.07 -0.10 -12.88
N VAL A 66 -9.23 -0.20 -11.55
CA VAL A 66 -10.29 0.54 -10.83
C VAL A 66 -9.85 1.90 -10.32
N SER A 67 -8.55 2.18 -10.25
CA SER A 67 -8.00 3.44 -9.72
C SER A 67 -8.59 4.70 -10.41
N PRO A 68 -8.76 4.76 -11.75
CA PRO A 68 -9.39 5.91 -12.39
C PRO A 68 -10.86 6.11 -11.99
N LEU A 69 -11.59 5.00 -11.77
CA LEU A 69 -13.00 5.05 -11.35
C LEU A 69 -13.13 5.62 -9.94
N TRP A 70 -12.29 5.14 -9.02
CA TRP A 70 -12.27 5.64 -7.65
C TRP A 70 -11.77 7.08 -7.55
N GLY A 71 -10.80 7.48 -8.39
CA GLY A 71 -10.37 8.86 -8.49
C GLY A 71 -11.50 9.79 -8.88
N LYS A 72 -12.24 9.46 -9.94
CA LYS A 72 -13.42 10.23 -10.38
C LYS A 72 -14.50 10.31 -9.30
N LEU A 73 -14.76 9.20 -8.60
CA LEU A 73 -15.74 9.17 -7.53
C LEU A 73 -15.30 10.00 -6.31
N ALA A 74 -14.00 10.01 -6.02
CA ALA A 74 -13.42 10.84 -4.96
C ALA A 74 -13.58 12.34 -5.26
N ASP A 75 -13.43 12.75 -6.52
CA ASP A 75 -13.63 14.14 -6.94
C ASP A 75 -15.11 14.57 -6.85
N GLN A 76 -16.05 13.63 -6.99
CA GLN A 76 -17.48 13.89 -6.94
C GLN A 76 -18.09 13.83 -5.53
N ARG A 77 -17.59 12.94 -4.67
CA ARG A 77 -18.21 12.62 -3.37
C ARG A 77 -17.33 12.97 -2.16
N GLY A 78 -16.12 13.44 -2.40
CA GLY A 78 -15.16 13.77 -1.35
C GLY A 78 -14.17 12.64 -1.04
N ARG A 79 -13.03 13.03 -0.51
CA ARG A 79 -11.91 12.14 -0.19
C ARG A 79 -12.15 11.33 1.08
N LYS A 80 -12.84 11.91 2.08
CA LYS A 80 -13.17 11.23 3.33
C LYS A 80 -14.01 9.98 3.09
N ILE A 81 -15.03 10.05 2.23
CA ILE A 81 -15.88 8.89 1.92
C ILE A 81 -15.04 7.77 1.29
N MET A 82 -14.08 8.12 0.42
CA MET A 82 -13.20 7.15 -0.20
C MET A 82 -12.20 6.54 0.79
N LEU A 83 -11.73 7.31 1.78
CA LEU A 83 -10.92 6.79 2.89
C LEU A 83 -11.70 5.77 3.73
N LEU A 84 -12.93 6.11 4.08
CA LEU A 84 -13.79 5.22 4.87
C LEU A 84 -14.13 3.94 4.11
N ARG A 85 -14.49 4.04 2.84
CA ARG A 85 -14.72 2.89 1.97
C ARG A 85 -13.50 1.97 1.93
N SER A 86 -12.32 2.55 1.73
CA SER A 86 -11.08 1.80 1.58
C SER A 86 -10.68 1.11 2.90
N SER A 87 -10.64 1.84 4.02
CA SER A 87 -10.27 1.27 5.31
C SER A 87 -11.24 0.18 5.78
N LEU A 88 -12.54 0.41 5.65
CA LEU A 88 -13.55 -0.59 6.02
C LEU A 88 -13.48 -1.83 5.13
N GLY A 89 -13.46 -1.64 3.81
CA GLY A 89 -13.39 -2.74 2.85
C GLY A 89 -12.12 -3.57 3.03
N MET A 90 -10.97 -2.92 3.20
CA MET A 90 -9.71 -3.61 3.47
C MET A 90 -9.72 -4.34 4.82
N ALA A 91 -10.31 -3.75 5.87
CA ALA A 91 -10.43 -4.40 7.19
C ALA A 91 -11.16 -5.74 7.09
N PHE A 92 -12.31 -5.75 6.42
CA PHE A 92 -13.09 -6.98 6.24
C PHE A 92 -12.39 -7.98 5.32
N VAL A 93 -11.88 -7.54 4.19
CA VAL A 93 -11.27 -8.43 3.19
C VAL A 93 -9.98 -9.05 3.73
N ILE A 94 -9.10 -8.25 4.34
CA ILE A 94 -7.84 -8.75 4.91
C ILE A 94 -8.13 -9.63 6.13
N GLY A 95 -9.04 -9.21 7.02
CA GLY A 95 -9.44 -10.03 8.16
C GLY A 95 -10.03 -11.38 7.74
N ALA A 96 -10.86 -11.39 6.67
CA ALA A 96 -11.43 -12.63 6.12
C ALA A 96 -10.37 -13.57 5.56
N MET A 97 -9.24 -13.06 5.03
CA MET A 97 -8.14 -13.92 4.57
C MET A 97 -7.59 -14.82 5.68
N GLY A 98 -7.66 -14.41 6.95
CA GLY A 98 -7.24 -15.24 8.08
C GLY A 98 -8.04 -16.54 8.27
N PHE A 99 -9.26 -16.61 7.73
CA PHE A 99 -10.15 -17.78 7.86
C PHE A 99 -10.17 -18.69 6.63
N VAL A 100 -9.40 -18.34 5.59
CA VAL A 100 -9.45 -19.05 4.30
C VAL A 100 -8.61 -20.33 4.34
N HIS A 101 -9.15 -21.40 3.72
CA HIS A 101 -8.51 -22.70 3.57
C HIS A 101 -8.41 -23.15 2.11
N ASN A 102 -8.87 -22.30 1.18
CA ASN A 102 -8.93 -22.63 -0.24
C ASN A 102 -8.28 -21.51 -1.07
N ILE A 103 -7.41 -21.90 -2.01
CA ILE A 103 -6.67 -20.96 -2.86
C ILE A 103 -7.58 -20.07 -3.71
N TRP A 104 -8.69 -20.59 -4.22
CA TRP A 104 -9.61 -19.81 -5.05
C TRP A 104 -10.33 -18.72 -4.27
N ILE A 105 -10.69 -19.01 -3.00
CA ILE A 105 -11.27 -18.00 -2.10
C ILE A 105 -10.21 -16.95 -1.76
N LEU A 106 -8.95 -17.35 -1.56
CA LEU A 106 -7.86 -16.39 -1.34
C LEU A 106 -7.67 -15.46 -2.55
N ILE A 107 -7.66 -16.01 -3.77
CA ILE A 107 -7.57 -15.23 -5.01
C ILE A 107 -8.74 -14.25 -5.12
N LEU A 108 -9.97 -14.70 -4.82
CA LEU A 108 -11.15 -13.82 -4.79
C LEU A 108 -11.01 -12.68 -3.77
N LEU A 109 -10.56 -12.98 -2.55
CA LEU A 109 -10.32 -11.95 -1.55
C LEU A 109 -9.20 -10.98 -1.96
N ARG A 110 -8.17 -11.44 -2.63
CA ARG A 110 -7.12 -10.59 -3.21
C ARG A 110 -7.68 -9.68 -4.32
N PHE A 111 -8.57 -10.19 -5.14
CA PHE A 111 -9.31 -9.39 -6.11
C PHE A 111 -10.15 -8.29 -5.39
N LEU A 112 -10.92 -8.67 -4.38
CA LEU A 112 -11.72 -7.73 -3.58
C LEU A 112 -10.82 -6.71 -2.84
N GLN A 113 -9.65 -7.12 -2.35
CA GLN A 113 -8.66 -6.20 -1.77
C GLN A 113 -8.24 -5.13 -2.78
N GLY A 114 -8.00 -5.51 -4.03
CA GLY A 114 -7.72 -4.56 -5.11
C GLY A 114 -8.85 -3.55 -5.32
N LEU A 115 -10.11 -4.01 -5.31
CA LEU A 115 -11.29 -3.12 -5.39
C LEU A 115 -11.39 -2.16 -4.20
N CYS A 116 -11.06 -2.61 -3.00
CA CYS A 116 -11.12 -1.80 -1.80
C CYS A 116 -9.92 -0.86 -1.61
N GLY A 117 -8.87 -0.98 -2.41
CA GLY A 117 -7.66 -0.15 -2.31
C GLY A 117 -7.94 1.36 -2.45
N GLY A 118 -6.90 2.18 -2.15
CA GLY A 118 -6.94 3.63 -2.37
C GLY A 118 -6.91 4.50 -1.12
N TYR A 119 -6.64 3.96 0.08
CA TYR A 119 -6.53 4.75 1.31
C TYR A 119 -5.43 5.82 1.20
N ILE A 120 -4.21 5.41 0.82
CA ILE A 120 -3.04 6.28 0.79
C ILE A 120 -3.18 7.46 -0.18
N PRO A 121 -3.57 7.27 -1.46
CA PRO A 121 -3.74 8.40 -2.37
C PRO A 121 -4.87 9.35 -1.95
N ASN A 122 -5.95 8.84 -1.35
CA ASN A 122 -7.01 9.70 -0.83
C ASN A 122 -6.59 10.47 0.42
N ALA A 123 -5.78 9.89 1.30
CA ALA A 123 -5.19 10.58 2.44
C ALA A 123 -4.27 11.72 1.98
N SER A 124 -3.42 11.47 1.00
CA SER A 124 -2.53 12.48 0.42
C SER A 124 -3.31 13.62 -0.25
N ALA A 125 -4.34 13.29 -1.01
CA ALA A 125 -5.20 14.28 -1.66
C ALA A 125 -6.00 15.12 -0.64
N LEU A 126 -6.52 14.50 0.44
CA LEU A 126 -7.23 15.22 1.49
C LEU A 126 -6.29 16.19 2.22
N ILE A 127 -5.09 15.76 2.59
CA ILE A 127 -4.11 16.64 3.23
C ILE A 127 -3.69 17.77 2.28
N ALA A 128 -3.52 17.51 0.99
CA ALA A 128 -3.18 18.54 0.01
C ALA A 128 -4.26 19.63 -0.10
N THR A 129 -5.54 19.27 0.04
CA THR A 129 -6.67 20.22 -0.08
C THR A 129 -7.01 20.95 1.22
N GLU A 130 -6.87 20.29 2.37
CA GLU A 130 -7.27 20.84 3.68
C GLU A 130 -6.12 21.62 4.39
N THR A 131 -4.88 21.51 3.90
CA THR A 131 -3.73 22.20 4.47
C THR A 131 -3.49 23.53 3.77
N PRO A 132 -3.16 24.62 4.52
CA PRO A 132 -2.74 25.89 3.91
C PRO A 132 -1.58 25.69 2.93
N LYS A 133 -1.60 26.45 1.82
CA LYS A 133 -0.62 26.30 0.72
C LYS A 133 0.83 26.33 1.19
N GLU A 134 1.13 27.20 2.17
CA GLU A 134 2.47 27.38 2.74
C GLU A 134 2.98 26.14 3.50
N SER A 135 2.07 25.31 4.01
CA SER A 135 2.40 24.12 4.82
C SER A 135 2.11 22.80 4.10
N SER A 136 1.51 22.83 2.90
CA SER A 136 1.02 21.64 2.20
C SER A 136 2.16 20.67 1.85
N GLY A 137 3.29 21.15 1.35
CA GLY A 137 4.45 20.31 1.05
C GLY A 137 5.00 19.59 2.28
N THR A 138 5.12 20.31 3.41
CA THR A 138 5.58 19.73 4.68
C THR A 138 4.57 18.68 5.20
N ALA A 139 3.27 18.98 5.13
CA ALA A 139 2.24 18.06 5.59
C ALA A 139 2.20 16.75 4.77
N ILE A 140 2.32 16.84 3.45
CA ILE A 140 2.42 15.68 2.55
C ILE A 140 3.71 14.90 2.84
N GLY A 141 4.83 15.59 3.06
CA GLY A 141 6.10 14.96 3.43
C GLY A 141 5.97 14.16 4.73
N ILE A 142 5.36 14.73 5.78
CA ILE A 142 5.09 14.02 7.03
C ILE A 142 4.16 12.82 6.79
N LEU A 143 3.07 12.99 6.04
CA LEU A 143 2.16 11.89 5.74
C LEU A 143 2.87 10.72 5.04
N THR A 144 3.75 11.03 4.09
CA THR A 144 4.55 10.04 3.36
C THR A 144 5.46 9.24 4.29
N THR A 145 6.01 9.85 5.35
CA THR A 145 6.80 9.10 6.34
C THR A 145 6.00 8.01 7.03
N GLY A 146 4.70 8.22 7.26
CA GLY A 146 3.80 7.19 7.81
C GLY A 146 3.76 5.96 6.91
N TYR A 147 3.45 6.16 5.63
CA TYR A 147 3.42 5.07 4.65
C TYR A 147 4.77 4.34 4.50
N VAL A 148 5.86 5.09 4.35
CA VAL A 148 7.20 4.52 4.19
C VAL A 148 7.61 3.71 5.42
N SER A 149 7.38 4.25 6.62
CA SER A 149 7.66 3.55 7.88
C SER A 149 6.83 2.28 8.04
N GLY A 150 5.53 2.35 7.70
CA GLY A 150 4.65 1.18 7.70
C GLY A 150 5.13 0.08 6.75
N ASN A 151 5.49 0.46 5.52
CA ASN A 151 6.03 -0.47 4.53
C ASN A 151 7.36 -1.11 4.94
N LEU A 152 8.21 -0.36 5.65
CA LEU A 152 9.50 -0.85 6.12
C LEU A 152 9.36 -1.80 7.31
N ILE A 153 8.51 -1.45 8.28
CA ILE A 153 8.33 -2.19 9.52
C ILE A 153 7.41 -3.40 9.31
N GLY A 154 6.47 -3.30 8.37
CA GLY A 154 5.46 -4.33 8.09
C GLY A 154 6.01 -5.73 7.91
N PRO A 155 6.97 -5.98 7.01
CA PRO A 155 7.54 -7.32 6.81
C PRO A 155 8.22 -7.89 8.07
N ILE A 156 8.87 -7.04 8.87
CA ILE A 156 9.52 -7.46 10.12
C ILE A 156 8.47 -7.86 11.15
N LEU A 157 7.50 -6.98 11.40
CA LEU A 157 6.40 -7.26 12.34
C LEU A 157 5.56 -8.45 11.89
N GLY A 158 5.21 -8.50 10.59
CA GLY A 158 4.50 -9.64 10.01
C GLY A 158 5.25 -10.94 10.17
N GLY A 159 6.58 -10.93 9.97
CA GLY A 159 7.44 -12.10 10.19
C GLY A 159 7.44 -12.60 11.63
N VAL A 160 7.53 -11.67 12.60
CA VAL A 160 7.45 -12.00 14.03
C VAL A 160 6.07 -12.52 14.39
N LEU A 161 4.99 -11.84 13.99
CA LEU A 161 3.63 -12.26 14.27
C LEU A 161 3.32 -13.63 13.63
N ALA A 162 3.76 -13.86 12.40
CA ALA A 162 3.58 -15.13 11.73
C ALA A 162 4.35 -16.28 12.38
N GLN A 163 5.54 -15.99 12.97
CA GLN A 163 6.35 -16.98 13.68
C GLN A 163 5.80 -17.31 15.07
N VAL A 164 5.38 -16.28 15.83
CA VAL A 164 4.92 -16.44 17.22
C VAL A 164 3.50 -17.02 17.28
N PHE A 165 2.64 -16.57 16.37
CA PHE A 165 1.25 -16.99 16.34
C PHE A 165 0.92 -17.83 15.10
N SER A 166 0.63 -17.18 14.00
CA SER A 166 0.42 -17.80 12.68
C SER A 166 0.23 -16.73 11.61
N ILE A 167 0.44 -17.09 10.34
CA ILE A 167 0.12 -16.20 9.21
C ILE A 167 -1.37 -15.82 9.21
N ARG A 168 -2.26 -16.73 9.60
CA ARG A 168 -3.71 -16.49 9.69
C ARG A 168 -4.06 -15.42 10.71
N LEU A 169 -3.47 -15.49 11.90
CA LEU A 169 -3.72 -14.51 12.95
C LEU A 169 -3.15 -13.13 12.57
N THR A 170 -2.05 -13.10 11.83
CA THR A 170 -1.49 -11.84 11.30
C THR A 170 -2.52 -11.12 10.40
N PHE A 171 -3.20 -11.82 9.50
CA PHE A 171 -4.29 -11.24 8.70
C PHE A 171 -5.44 -10.68 9.56
N ILE A 172 -5.84 -11.42 10.60
CA ILE A 172 -6.92 -10.98 11.50
C ILE A 172 -6.51 -9.72 12.27
N ILE A 173 -5.29 -9.70 12.83
CA ILE A 173 -4.75 -8.53 13.55
C ILE A 173 -4.73 -7.32 12.63
N THR A 174 -4.26 -7.45 11.41
CA THR A 174 -4.24 -6.38 10.40
C THR A 174 -5.64 -5.89 10.07
N GLY A 175 -6.59 -6.80 9.91
CA GLY A 175 -8.00 -6.45 9.71
C GLY A 175 -8.55 -5.61 10.87
N ILE A 176 -8.24 -5.98 12.12
CA ILE A 176 -8.63 -5.21 13.32
C ILE A 176 -7.96 -3.83 13.34
N LEU A 177 -6.67 -3.74 13.04
CA LEU A 177 -5.96 -2.46 12.99
C LEU A 177 -6.56 -1.54 11.92
N LEU A 178 -6.91 -2.05 10.76
CA LEU A 178 -7.59 -1.28 9.71
C LEU A 178 -9.01 -0.87 10.10
N LEU A 179 -9.71 -1.68 10.89
CA LEU A 179 -11.01 -1.29 11.46
C LEU A 179 -10.87 -0.14 12.47
N ILE A 180 -9.80 -0.14 13.28
CA ILE A 180 -9.47 0.99 14.15
C ILE A 180 -9.18 2.24 13.31
N VAL A 181 -8.41 2.12 12.22
CA VAL A 181 -8.17 3.23 11.28
C VAL A 181 -9.47 3.76 10.70
N PHE A 182 -10.41 2.87 10.33
CA PHE A 182 -11.74 3.27 9.88
C PHE A 182 -12.47 4.11 10.93
N VAL A 183 -12.54 3.64 12.18
CA VAL A 183 -13.22 4.35 13.27
C VAL A 183 -12.57 5.70 13.56
N LEU A 184 -11.23 5.76 13.60
CA LEU A 184 -10.50 7.02 13.78
C LEU A 184 -10.74 7.99 12.62
N SER A 185 -10.73 7.49 11.39
CA SER A 185 -11.00 8.32 10.20
C SER A 185 -12.45 8.81 10.18
N LEU A 186 -13.41 7.98 10.57
CA LEU A 186 -14.83 8.34 10.64
C LEU A 186 -15.08 9.48 11.63
N THR A 187 -14.50 9.37 12.83
CA THR A 187 -14.78 10.25 13.97
C THR A 187 -13.92 11.52 13.99
N LEU A 188 -12.65 11.42 13.62
CA LEU A 188 -11.67 12.48 13.81
C LEU A 188 -11.28 13.23 12.53
N VAL A 189 -11.40 12.60 11.35
CA VAL A 189 -11.08 13.28 10.09
C VAL A 189 -12.25 14.17 9.67
N HIS A 190 -11.95 15.42 9.34
CA HIS A 190 -12.91 16.38 8.81
C HIS A 190 -12.47 16.81 7.41
N GLU A 191 -13.41 16.89 6.50
CA GLU A 191 -13.23 17.37 5.13
C GLU A 191 -14.23 18.47 4.85
N SER A 192 -13.72 19.60 4.37
CA SER A 192 -14.54 20.75 3.92
C SER A 192 -14.87 20.60 2.43
N PHE A 193 -15.50 19.45 2.07
CA PHE A 193 -15.76 19.11 0.68
C PHE A 193 -16.76 20.09 0.06
N LYS A 194 -16.36 20.71 -1.05
CA LYS A 194 -17.24 21.43 -1.96
C LYS A 194 -17.24 20.70 -3.29
N PRO A 195 -18.39 20.18 -3.75
CA PRO A 195 -18.48 19.59 -5.09
C PRO A 195 -17.96 20.61 -6.11
N SER A 196 -17.08 20.18 -6.99
CA SER A 196 -16.68 21.03 -8.10
C SER A 196 -17.83 21.06 -9.10
N ASP A 197 -18.56 22.18 -9.19
CA ASP A 197 -19.55 22.43 -10.22
C ASP A 197 -18.90 22.68 -11.61
N ALA A 198 -17.56 22.66 -11.65
CA ALA A 198 -16.88 22.79 -12.93
C ALA A 198 -17.22 21.59 -13.81
N PRO A 199 -17.82 21.80 -14.98
CA PRO A 199 -18.04 20.73 -15.94
C PRO A 199 -16.69 20.06 -16.14
N ILE A 200 -16.64 18.72 -16.03
CA ILE A 200 -15.46 17.98 -16.45
C ILE A 200 -15.19 18.42 -17.88
N ALA A 201 -14.23 19.34 -18.04
CA ALA A 201 -13.90 19.84 -19.36
C ALA A 201 -13.69 18.60 -20.23
N LYS A 202 -14.52 18.42 -21.25
CA LYS A 202 -14.28 17.41 -22.27
C LYS A 202 -12.91 17.74 -22.82
N ARG A 203 -11.88 17.03 -22.33
CA ARG A 203 -10.55 17.19 -22.85
C ARG A 203 -10.56 16.53 -24.22
N ASP A 204 -10.75 17.35 -25.24
CA ASP A 204 -10.62 16.92 -26.62
C ASP A 204 -9.13 16.60 -26.88
N GLY A 205 -8.85 15.35 -27.20
CA GLY A 205 -7.52 14.86 -27.51
C GLY A 205 -6.98 13.77 -26.59
N SER A 206 -5.98 13.06 -27.08
CA SER A 206 -5.24 12.04 -26.30
C SER A 206 -4.55 12.71 -25.11
N LEU A 207 -4.57 12.05 -23.94
CA LEU A 207 -3.83 12.52 -22.75
C LEU A 207 -2.38 12.86 -23.06
N LEU A 208 -1.76 12.12 -23.98
CA LEU A 208 -0.36 12.30 -24.39
C LEU A 208 -0.16 13.58 -25.23
N SER A 209 -1.17 14.04 -25.97
CA SER A 209 -1.05 15.25 -26.79
C SER A 209 -0.99 16.55 -25.97
N GLN A 210 -1.32 16.48 -24.68
CA GLN A 210 -1.29 17.64 -23.76
C GLN A 210 0.10 17.91 -23.18
N PHE A 211 1.05 16.99 -23.38
CA PHE A 211 2.41 17.16 -22.88
C PHE A 211 3.35 17.70 -23.96
N LYS A 212 4.23 18.61 -23.57
CA LYS A 212 5.20 19.23 -24.45
C LYS A 212 6.16 18.19 -25.07
N ASN A 213 6.47 17.13 -24.31
CA ASN A 213 7.36 16.03 -24.74
C ASN A 213 6.73 14.66 -24.37
N PRO A 214 5.78 14.14 -25.16
CA PRO A 214 5.12 12.88 -24.85
C PRO A 214 6.07 11.68 -24.81
N THR A 215 7.10 11.67 -25.65
CA THR A 215 8.12 10.61 -25.67
C THR A 215 8.87 10.52 -24.34
N LEU A 216 9.26 11.64 -23.75
CA LEU A 216 9.93 11.66 -22.45
C LEU A 216 9.05 11.02 -21.35
N ILE A 217 7.76 11.35 -21.35
CA ILE A 217 6.82 10.79 -20.36
C ILE A 217 6.66 9.29 -20.55
N ILE A 218 6.50 8.82 -21.79
CA ILE A 218 6.40 7.39 -22.09
C ILE A 218 7.68 6.67 -21.65
N THR A 219 8.86 7.23 -21.95
CA THR A 219 10.13 6.64 -21.55
C THR A 219 10.25 6.54 -20.03
N LEU A 220 9.88 7.59 -19.28
CA LEU A 220 9.89 7.57 -17.82
C LEU A 220 8.90 6.54 -17.24
N LEU A 221 7.70 6.44 -17.81
CA LEU A 221 6.70 5.45 -17.38
C LEU A 221 7.18 4.01 -17.65
N VAL A 222 7.72 3.74 -18.85
CA VAL A 222 8.26 2.42 -19.19
C VAL A 222 9.46 2.06 -18.32
N SER A 223 10.39 2.99 -18.10
CA SER A 223 11.54 2.77 -17.23
C SER A 223 11.11 2.47 -15.80
N THR A 224 10.15 3.24 -15.27
CA THR A 224 9.59 2.99 -13.92
C THR A 224 8.89 1.64 -13.86
N MET A 225 8.14 1.27 -14.90
CA MET A 225 7.48 -0.03 -14.97
C MET A 225 8.50 -1.18 -14.92
N ILE A 226 9.57 -1.12 -15.72
CA ILE A 226 10.63 -2.14 -15.75
C ILE A 226 11.30 -2.27 -14.37
N ILE A 227 11.65 -1.13 -13.75
CA ILE A 227 12.25 -1.13 -12.40
C ILE A 227 11.31 -1.76 -11.37
N GLN A 228 10.03 -1.40 -11.39
CA GLN A 228 9.03 -1.94 -10.47
C GLN A 228 8.75 -3.42 -10.71
N MET A 229 8.75 -3.88 -11.96
CA MET A 229 8.64 -5.31 -12.29
C MET A 229 9.83 -6.08 -11.70
N GLY A 230 11.07 -5.57 -11.85
CA GLY A 230 12.25 -6.19 -11.26
C GLY A 230 12.18 -6.26 -9.74
N ASN A 231 11.86 -5.15 -9.09
CA ASN A 231 11.79 -5.07 -7.63
C ASN A 231 10.70 -5.98 -7.03
N ASN A 232 9.54 -6.06 -7.68
CA ASN A 232 8.40 -6.81 -7.14
C ASN A 232 8.36 -8.29 -7.56
N SER A 233 9.16 -8.73 -8.53
CA SER A 233 9.16 -10.12 -9.00
C SER A 233 9.65 -11.13 -7.96
N ILE A 234 10.54 -10.70 -7.07
CA ILE A 234 11.15 -11.55 -6.02
C ILE A 234 10.23 -11.65 -4.79
N THR A 235 9.47 -10.61 -4.50
CA THR A 235 8.67 -10.51 -3.26
C THR A 235 7.78 -11.73 -2.98
N PRO A 236 7.01 -12.27 -3.92
CA PRO A 236 6.07 -13.38 -3.64
C PRO A 236 6.78 -14.73 -3.40
N ILE A 237 8.06 -14.88 -3.77
CA ILE A 237 8.81 -16.14 -3.65
C ILE A 237 9.92 -16.10 -2.61
N ILE A 238 10.17 -14.93 -1.98
CA ILE A 238 11.29 -14.74 -1.05
C ILE A 238 11.26 -15.73 0.11
N SER A 239 10.09 -15.97 0.67
CA SER A 239 9.96 -16.90 1.80
C SER A 239 10.11 -18.37 1.41
N LEU A 240 9.77 -18.75 0.17
CA LEU A 240 10.05 -20.09 -0.34
C LEU A 240 11.56 -20.32 -0.50
N TYR A 241 12.26 -19.31 -1.01
CA TYR A 241 13.72 -19.37 -1.16
C TYR A 241 14.43 -19.42 0.19
N VAL A 242 14.00 -18.60 1.14
CA VAL A 242 14.51 -18.65 2.53
C VAL A 242 14.24 -20.00 3.17
N LYS A 243 13.04 -20.56 2.98
CA LYS A 243 12.66 -21.88 3.48
C LYS A 243 13.59 -22.99 2.94
N GLU A 244 13.91 -22.91 1.63
CA GLU A 244 14.83 -23.87 0.98
C GLU A 244 16.25 -23.75 1.53
N LEU A 245 16.79 -22.54 1.64
CA LEU A 245 18.12 -22.28 2.18
C LEU A 245 18.29 -22.68 3.66
N MET A 246 17.25 -22.51 4.45
CA MET A 246 17.23 -22.88 5.87
C MET A 246 16.85 -24.35 6.11
N HIS A 247 16.72 -25.17 5.05
CA HIS A 247 16.35 -26.59 5.14
C HIS A 247 15.10 -26.86 6.00
N ASN A 248 14.12 -25.95 5.96
CA ASN A 248 12.90 -25.97 6.77
C ASN A 248 13.11 -25.84 8.29
N VAL A 249 14.27 -25.38 8.76
CA VAL A 249 14.61 -25.25 10.19
C VAL A 249 14.74 -23.77 10.57
N GLY A 250 14.23 -23.41 11.75
CA GLY A 250 14.39 -22.06 12.31
C GLY A 250 13.27 -21.05 11.98
N PRO A 251 13.48 -19.76 12.30
CA PRO A 251 12.46 -18.71 12.18
C PRO A 251 12.35 -18.18 10.74
N ILE A 252 11.89 -19.00 9.81
CA ILE A 252 11.84 -18.71 8.37
C ILE A 252 11.12 -17.40 8.07
N THR A 253 9.97 -17.15 8.73
CA THR A 253 9.17 -15.94 8.49
C THR A 253 9.87 -14.68 8.98
N VAL A 254 10.56 -14.74 10.12
CA VAL A 254 11.37 -13.61 10.63
C VAL A 254 12.50 -13.26 9.68
N VAL A 255 13.26 -14.27 9.24
CA VAL A 255 14.36 -14.09 8.29
C VAL A 255 13.86 -13.54 6.95
N ALA A 256 12.78 -14.09 6.41
CA ALA A 256 12.16 -13.60 5.18
C ALA A 256 11.65 -12.14 5.33
N GLY A 257 11.07 -11.79 6.49
CA GLY A 257 10.63 -10.44 6.80
C GLY A 257 11.77 -9.44 6.87
N ILE A 258 12.88 -9.79 7.51
CA ILE A 258 14.11 -8.96 7.56
C ILE A 258 14.66 -8.75 6.15
N ILE A 259 14.80 -9.81 5.36
CA ILE A 259 15.31 -9.72 3.98
C ILE A 259 14.38 -8.83 3.13
N ALA A 260 13.07 -8.97 3.25
CA ALA A 260 12.10 -8.13 2.54
C ALA A 260 12.18 -6.65 2.94
N ALA A 261 12.60 -6.33 4.15
CA ALA A 261 12.77 -4.95 4.63
C ALA A 261 14.08 -4.29 4.17
N LEU A 262 15.11 -5.06 3.82
CA LEU A 262 16.43 -4.54 3.44
C LEU A 262 16.41 -3.49 2.33
N PRO A 263 15.65 -3.65 1.23
CA PRO A 263 15.56 -2.61 0.19
C PRO A 263 15.05 -1.27 0.73
N GLY A 264 14.07 -1.30 1.64
CA GLY A 264 13.55 -0.10 2.29
C GLY A 264 14.59 0.58 3.18
N ILE A 265 15.33 -0.18 3.96
CA ILE A 265 16.45 0.32 4.80
C ILE A 265 17.51 0.96 3.90
N SER A 266 17.90 0.29 2.83
CA SER A 266 18.90 0.79 1.87
C SER A 266 18.44 2.10 1.24
N THR A 267 17.16 2.22 0.89
CA THR A 267 16.57 3.43 0.33
C THR A 267 16.62 4.59 1.33
N LEU A 268 16.26 4.36 2.60
CA LEU A 268 16.34 5.39 3.65
C LEU A 268 17.76 5.93 3.84
N LEU A 269 18.77 5.09 3.73
CA LEU A 269 20.17 5.48 3.91
C LEU A 269 20.75 6.18 2.66
N SER A 270 20.33 5.75 1.46
CA SER A 270 20.91 6.21 0.20
C SER A 270 20.17 7.43 -0.38
N ALA A 271 18.85 7.52 -0.25
CA ALA A 271 18.06 8.57 -0.88
C ALA A 271 18.51 10.01 -0.52
N PRO A 272 18.82 10.34 0.76
CA PRO A 272 19.29 11.69 1.10
C PRO A 272 20.65 12.04 0.48
N ARG A 273 21.53 11.03 0.33
CA ARG A 273 22.86 11.22 -0.27
C ARG A 273 22.76 11.38 -1.78
N LEU A 274 21.96 10.54 -2.43
CA LEU A 274 21.73 10.61 -3.87
C LEU A 274 20.99 11.88 -4.27
N GLY A 275 20.00 12.32 -3.47
CA GLY A 275 19.31 13.59 -3.67
C GLY A 275 20.26 14.78 -3.67
N ARG A 276 21.15 14.89 -2.67
CA ARG A 276 22.17 15.95 -2.61
C ARG A 276 23.13 15.91 -3.80
N LEU A 277 23.51 14.72 -4.26
CA LEU A 277 24.37 14.57 -5.44
C LEU A 277 23.67 15.05 -6.71
N GLY A 278 22.36 14.76 -6.86
CA GLY A 278 21.54 15.25 -7.96
C GLY A 278 21.45 16.79 -7.95
N ASP A 279 21.17 17.39 -6.79
CA ASP A 279 21.07 18.85 -6.63
C ASP A 279 22.38 19.56 -7.00
N HIS A 280 23.53 18.96 -6.70
CA HIS A 280 24.86 19.54 -6.99
C HIS A 280 25.32 19.35 -8.45
N ARG A 281 24.86 18.32 -9.16
CA ARG A 281 25.32 18.01 -10.53
C ARG A 281 24.33 18.39 -11.60
N GLY A 282 23.19 18.95 -11.24
CA GLY A 282 22.10 19.26 -12.18
C GLY A 282 21.47 17.96 -12.70
N GLY A 283 20.36 17.54 -12.16
CA GLY A 283 19.61 16.39 -12.65
C GLY A 283 18.97 16.66 -13.98
#